data_71c2a2cbafbbf6ff87564346304d7276
#
_entry.id   71c2a2cbafbbf6ff87564346304d7276
#
_cell.length_a   1.000
_cell.length_b   1.000
_cell.length_c   1.000
_cell.angle_alpha   90.00
_cell.angle_beta   90.00
_cell.angle_gamma   90.00
#
_symmetry.space_group_name_H-M   'P 1'
#
loop_
_entity.id
_entity.type
_entity.pdbx_description
1 polymer ?
#
loop_
_entity_poly.entity_id
_entity_poly.type
_entity_poly.pdbx_seq_one_letter_code
_entity_poly.pdbx_strand_id
1 'polypeptide(L)'
;TRNNINRRLGVLFIERKSRTVGFEMSEEGVRVPVREKYDSKKIISLATIRASLGSQFRITGLDNPQEASELALLLRAGALAAPIDFVEERTIGPSLGAENIALGVLSVQIGLGLVLLFMLLFYKAFGLAANIALSVNLGLLLACMSILSATLTMPGIAGIVLTVGMAVDANVLIFSRIKEELANRMSPQQAINAGFDRAFVTILDANITTLIVAVLLYAVGTGPIKGFAVTLSIGILTSMFTAIVGTRALVNLMYGGRNVKKLWI
;
A
#
# COMPACT_ATOMS: atom_id res chain seq x y z
N THR A 1 32.32 32.62 -27.40
CA THR A 1 31.83 32.20 -28.73
C THR A 1 32.19 33.19 -29.83
N ARG A 2 32.30 34.51 -29.54
CA ARG A 2 32.55 35.57 -30.54
C ARG A 2 33.77 35.30 -31.44
N ASN A 3 34.87 34.78 -30.88
CA ASN A 3 36.09 34.46 -31.60
C ASN A 3 36.13 33.06 -32.25
N ASN A 4 35.03 32.29 -32.11
CA ASN A 4 34.94 30.89 -32.58
C ASN A 4 33.73 30.67 -33.51
N ILE A 5 33.31 31.73 -34.22
CA ILE A 5 32.27 31.60 -35.27
C ILE A 5 32.77 30.65 -36.37
N ASN A 6 31.91 29.80 -36.89
CA ASN A 6 32.18 28.71 -37.84
C ASN A 6 32.98 27.52 -37.24
N ARG A 7 33.29 27.52 -35.97
CA ARG A 7 33.83 26.34 -35.28
C ARG A 7 32.74 25.48 -34.68
N ARG A 8 33.04 24.21 -34.40
CA ARG A 8 32.12 23.29 -33.76
C ARG A 8 32.08 23.51 -32.25
N LEU A 9 30.90 23.58 -31.68
CA LEU A 9 30.66 23.56 -30.27
C LEU A 9 30.19 22.17 -29.86
N GLY A 10 30.96 21.47 -29.06
CA GLY A 10 30.56 20.19 -28.46
C GLY A 10 30.00 20.41 -27.06
N VAL A 11 28.84 19.82 -26.78
CA VAL A 11 28.30 19.72 -25.42
C VAL A 11 28.70 18.35 -24.86
N LEU A 12 29.54 18.38 -23.84
CA LEU A 12 30.01 17.19 -23.15
C LEU A 12 29.15 16.96 -21.89
N PHE A 13 28.45 15.84 -21.84
CA PHE A 13 27.73 15.39 -20.65
C PHE A 13 28.65 14.49 -19.83
N ILE A 14 28.85 14.85 -18.56
CA ILE A 14 29.66 14.08 -17.62
C ILE A 14 28.70 13.54 -16.56
N GLU A 15 28.55 12.22 -16.55
CA GLU A 15 27.70 11.50 -15.60
C GLU A 15 28.58 10.66 -14.67
N ARG A 16 28.38 10.80 -13.37
CA ARG A 16 29.05 9.95 -12.38
C ARG A 16 28.27 8.66 -12.23
N LYS A 17 28.90 7.55 -12.62
CA LYS A 17 28.36 6.19 -12.52
C LYS A 17 29.09 5.40 -11.45
N SER A 18 28.41 4.42 -10.87
CA SER A 18 29.02 3.43 -9.99
C SER A 18 28.99 2.06 -10.65
N ARG A 19 30.10 1.31 -10.58
CA ARG A 19 30.14 -0.12 -10.97
C ARG A 19 30.52 -0.95 -9.76
N THR A 20 29.95 -2.13 -9.65
CA THR A 20 30.36 -3.11 -8.64
C THR A 20 31.68 -3.72 -9.05
N VAL A 21 32.71 -3.54 -8.23
CA VAL A 21 34.07 -4.02 -8.51
C VAL A 21 34.35 -5.32 -7.75
N GLY A 22 33.60 -5.60 -6.67
CA GLY A 22 33.74 -6.77 -5.84
C GLY A 22 32.66 -6.84 -4.78
N PHE A 23 32.76 -7.86 -3.94
CA PHE A 23 31.88 -8.03 -2.79
C PHE A 23 32.75 -8.18 -1.54
N GLU A 24 32.47 -7.42 -0.50
CA GLU A 24 33.06 -7.56 0.81
C GLU A 24 32.04 -8.19 1.78
N MET A 25 32.55 -8.93 2.77
CA MET A 25 31.71 -9.46 3.85
C MET A 25 31.58 -8.38 4.92
N SER A 26 30.32 -7.98 5.21
CA SER A 26 30.02 -7.13 6.36
C SER A 26 30.31 -7.89 7.67
N GLU A 27 30.48 -7.19 8.79
CA GLU A 27 30.63 -7.76 10.13
C GLU A 27 29.45 -8.68 10.51
N GLU A 28 28.31 -8.54 9.85
CA GLU A 28 27.11 -9.39 10.00
C GLU A 28 27.07 -10.59 9.04
N GLY A 29 28.16 -10.87 8.28
CA GLY A 29 28.26 -11.99 7.35
C GLY A 29 27.48 -11.80 6.04
N VAL A 30 26.99 -10.61 5.74
CA VAL A 30 26.26 -10.28 4.52
C VAL A 30 27.24 -9.80 3.44
N ARG A 31 27.10 -10.30 2.20
CA ARG A 31 27.88 -9.82 1.06
C ARG A 31 27.40 -8.44 0.63
N VAL A 32 28.24 -7.42 0.84
CA VAL A 32 27.98 -6.03 0.43
C VAL A 32 28.78 -5.75 -0.85
N PRO A 33 28.14 -5.22 -1.91
CA PRO A 33 28.85 -4.87 -3.14
C PRO A 33 29.73 -3.64 -2.92
N VAL A 34 31.04 -3.79 -3.21
CA VAL A 34 31.98 -2.66 -3.26
C VAL A 34 31.78 -1.94 -4.58
N ARG A 35 31.40 -0.66 -4.52
CA ARG A 35 31.11 0.16 -5.69
C ARG A 35 32.23 1.19 -5.91
N GLU A 36 32.81 1.16 -7.11
CA GLU A 36 33.76 2.17 -7.56
C GLU A 36 33.03 3.22 -8.40
N LYS A 37 33.24 4.51 -8.10
CA LYS A 37 32.67 5.62 -8.85
C LYS A 37 33.59 5.97 -10.03
N TYR A 38 33.02 6.15 -11.22
CA TYR A 38 33.73 6.59 -12.40
C TYR A 38 32.92 7.62 -13.19
N ASP A 39 33.59 8.54 -13.85
CA ASP A 39 32.95 9.56 -14.69
C ASP A 39 32.81 9.06 -16.12
N SER A 40 31.57 8.91 -16.58
CA SER A 40 31.20 8.60 -17.95
C SER A 40 31.06 9.91 -18.73
N LYS A 41 31.89 10.11 -19.75
CA LYS A 41 31.90 11.31 -20.60
C LYS A 41 31.29 10.98 -21.94
N LYS A 42 30.19 11.66 -22.31
CA LYS A 42 29.51 11.48 -23.60
C LYS A 42 29.28 12.82 -24.25
N ILE A 43 29.63 12.95 -25.52
CA ILE A 43 29.26 14.12 -26.34
C ILE A 43 27.80 13.95 -26.74
N ILE A 44 26.95 14.89 -26.28
CA ILE A 44 25.49 14.84 -26.51
C ILE A 44 25.05 15.74 -27.67
N SER A 45 25.87 16.70 -28.07
CA SER A 45 25.57 17.56 -29.21
C SER A 45 26.84 18.13 -29.78
N LEU A 46 26.88 18.21 -31.16
CA LEU A 46 27.93 18.83 -31.92
C LEU A 46 27.28 19.84 -32.89
N ALA A 47 27.25 21.10 -32.52
CA ALA A 47 26.65 22.17 -33.34
C ALA A 47 27.69 23.16 -33.85
N THR A 48 27.46 23.74 -35.00
CA THR A 48 28.35 24.80 -35.55
C THR A 48 27.89 26.16 -35.01
N ILE A 49 28.82 26.95 -34.51
CA ILE A 49 28.55 28.31 -34.03
C ILE A 49 28.35 29.21 -35.22
N ARG A 50 27.10 29.62 -35.48
CA ARG A 50 26.77 30.54 -36.60
C ARG A 50 26.82 32.02 -36.19
N ALA A 51 26.64 32.32 -34.90
CA ALA A 51 26.69 33.68 -34.36
C ALA A 51 27.19 33.66 -32.90
N SER A 52 27.56 34.81 -32.37
CA SER A 52 27.95 34.89 -30.97
C SER A 52 26.72 34.55 -30.06
N LEU A 53 26.93 33.61 -29.13
CA LEU A 53 25.88 33.18 -28.22
C LEU A 53 25.67 34.23 -27.13
N GLY A 54 24.38 34.62 -26.92
CA GLY A 54 23.94 35.45 -25.83
C GLY A 54 23.43 34.63 -24.64
N SER A 55 22.62 35.24 -23.80
CA SER A 55 21.93 34.57 -22.68
C SER A 55 20.87 33.56 -23.15
N GLN A 56 20.35 33.76 -24.34
CA GLN A 56 19.42 32.85 -25.01
C GLN A 56 19.99 32.45 -26.36
N PHE A 57 19.99 31.18 -26.67
CA PHE A 57 20.45 30.63 -27.94
C PHE A 57 19.60 29.44 -28.36
N ARG A 58 19.60 29.12 -29.65
CA ARG A 58 18.86 28.02 -30.23
C ARG A 58 19.86 27.05 -30.87
N ILE A 59 19.66 25.76 -30.60
CA ILE A 59 20.35 24.68 -31.33
C ILE A 59 19.42 24.21 -32.44
N THR A 60 19.92 24.19 -33.68
CA THR A 60 19.18 23.76 -34.88
C THR A 60 19.95 22.66 -35.58
N GLY A 61 19.26 21.86 -36.40
CA GLY A 61 19.86 20.73 -37.14
C GLY A 61 19.79 19.43 -36.34
N LEU A 62 18.76 19.26 -35.52
CA LEU A 62 18.40 17.99 -34.89
C LEU A 62 17.49 17.20 -35.83
N ASP A 63 17.71 15.89 -35.96
CA ASP A 63 17.08 15.06 -37.00
C ASP A 63 15.59 14.77 -36.66
N ASN A 64 15.22 14.74 -35.37
CA ASN A 64 13.83 14.49 -34.96
C ASN A 64 13.46 15.19 -33.64
N PRO A 65 12.14 15.33 -33.36
CA PRO A 65 11.67 15.93 -32.12
C PRO A 65 12.06 15.18 -30.82
N GLN A 66 12.30 13.87 -30.92
CA GLN A 66 12.72 13.05 -29.78
C GLN A 66 14.15 13.41 -29.35
N GLU A 67 15.06 13.56 -30.31
CA GLU A 67 16.43 14.01 -30.07
C GLU A 67 16.46 15.41 -29.40
N ALA A 68 15.57 16.31 -29.83
CA ALA A 68 15.45 17.63 -29.25
C ALA A 68 14.97 17.54 -27.78
N SER A 69 14.03 16.64 -27.50
CA SER A 69 13.51 16.43 -26.16
C SER A 69 14.55 15.80 -25.24
N GLU A 70 15.30 14.79 -25.70
CA GLU A 70 16.40 14.17 -24.97
C GLU A 70 17.52 15.17 -24.66
N LEU A 71 17.92 15.96 -25.66
CA LEU A 71 18.95 16.99 -25.47
C LEU A 71 18.50 18.05 -24.45
N ALA A 72 17.24 18.48 -24.50
CA ALA A 72 16.69 19.42 -23.52
C ALA A 72 16.65 18.84 -22.11
N LEU A 73 16.32 17.55 -21.97
CA LEU A 73 16.34 16.85 -20.70
C LEU A 73 17.76 16.76 -20.11
N LEU A 74 18.74 16.36 -20.94
CA LEU A 74 20.13 16.24 -20.52
C LEU A 74 20.76 17.59 -20.15
N LEU A 75 20.42 18.67 -20.88
CA LEU A 75 20.87 20.01 -20.54
C LEU A 75 20.27 20.52 -19.22
N ARG A 76 19.00 20.20 -18.95
CA ARG A 76 18.37 20.51 -17.66
C ARG A 76 19.00 19.72 -16.52
N ALA A 77 19.25 18.42 -16.72
CA ALA A 77 19.90 17.56 -15.72
C ALA A 77 21.34 18.02 -15.43
N GLY A 78 22.10 18.49 -16.45
CA GLY A 78 23.45 19.01 -16.30
C GLY A 78 23.52 20.40 -15.66
N ALA A 79 22.41 21.11 -15.50
CA ALA A 79 22.35 22.42 -14.83
C ALA A 79 22.26 22.34 -13.30
N LEU A 80 22.31 21.13 -12.72
CA LEU A 80 22.28 20.94 -11.27
C LEU A 80 23.56 21.49 -10.64
N ALA A 81 23.39 22.26 -9.57
CA ALA A 81 24.49 22.95 -8.88
C ALA A 81 25.43 22.02 -8.08
N ALA A 82 24.99 20.77 -7.85
CA ALA A 82 25.77 19.75 -7.14
C ALA A 82 25.68 18.39 -7.83
N PRO A 83 26.73 17.55 -7.78
CA PRO A 83 26.67 16.20 -8.29
C PRO A 83 25.66 15.38 -7.49
N ILE A 84 24.86 14.59 -8.19
CA ILE A 84 23.88 13.67 -7.58
C ILE A 84 24.51 12.28 -7.55
N ASP A 85 24.56 11.69 -6.36
CA ASP A 85 24.93 10.29 -6.17
C ASP A 85 23.66 9.48 -5.85
N PHE A 86 23.50 8.33 -6.51
CA PHE A 86 22.46 7.37 -6.12
C PHE A 86 22.85 6.73 -4.79
N VAL A 87 22.11 7.03 -3.74
CA VAL A 87 22.37 6.52 -2.38
C VAL A 87 21.86 5.09 -2.24
N GLU A 88 20.71 4.81 -2.85
CA GLU A 88 20.09 3.48 -2.83
C GLU A 88 19.40 3.21 -4.17
N GLU A 89 19.69 2.06 -4.76
CA GLU A 89 19.01 1.53 -5.95
C GLU A 89 18.52 0.13 -5.63
N ARG A 90 17.21 -0.06 -5.60
CA ARG A 90 16.58 -1.37 -5.45
C ARG A 90 15.89 -1.75 -6.75
N THR A 91 16.49 -2.64 -7.51
CA THR A 91 15.85 -3.26 -8.67
C THR A 91 15.23 -4.58 -8.24
N ILE A 92 13.89 -4.61 -8.13
CA ILE A 92 13.15 -5.85 -7.90
C ILE A 92 12.77 -6.41 -9.26
N GLY A 93 13.30 -7.59 -9.60
CA GLY A 93 12.97 -8.27 -10.85
C GLY A 93 11.48 -8.69 -10.90
N PRO A 94 10.85 -8.76 -12.08
CA PRO A 94 9.44 -9.15 -12.24
C PRO A 94 9.12 -10.53 -11.65
N SER A 95 10.07 -11.45 -11.67
CA SER A 95 9.92 -12.81 -11.11
C SER A 95 9.77 -12.82 -9.58
N LEU A 96 10.57 -12.03 -8.87
CA LEU A 96 10.45 -11.90 -7.41
C LEU A 96 9.13 -11.23 -7.00
N GLY A 97 8.65 -10.27 -7.80
CA GLY A 97 7.35 -9.65 -7.57
C GLY A 97 6.20 -10.66 -7.72
N ALA A 98 6.22 -11.47 -8.76
CA ALA A 98 5.19 -12.49 -9.01
C ALA A 98 5.16 -13.57 -7.93
N GLU A 99 6.32 -14.07 -7.49
CA GLU A 99 6.42 -15.07 -6.42
C GLU A 99 5.90 -14.53 -5.09
N ASN A 100 6.28 -13.32 -4.72
CA ASN A 100 5.83 -12.67 -3.50
C ASN A 100 4.31 -12.41 -3.51
N ILE A 101 3.73 -12.04 -4.65
CA ILE A 101 2.27 -11.88 -4.80
C ILE A 101 1.58 -13.23 -4.62
N ALA A 102 2.09 -14.30 -5.25
CA ALA A 102 1.51 -15.64 -5.13
C ALA A 102 1.52 -16.13 -3.67
N LEU A 103 2.65 -15.99 -2.96
CA LEU A 103 2.76 -16.33 -1.53
C LEU A 103 1.84 -15.45 -0.67
N GLY A 104 1.72 -14.15 -0.97
CA GLY A 104 0.83 -13.24 -0.27
C GLY A 104 -0.64 -13.65 -0.44
N VAL A 105 -1.08 -13.95 -1.66
CA VAL A 105 -2.45 -14.42 -1.94
C VAL A 105 -2.74 -15.74 -1.24
N LEU A 106 -1.80 -16.69 -1.28
CA LEU A 106 -1.94 -17.97 -0.59
C LEU A 106 -2.09 -17.76 0.93
N SER A 107 -1.29 -16.89 1.52
CA SER A 107 -1.37 -16.56 2.95
C SER A 107 -2.73 -15.97 3.33
N VAL A 108 -3.26 -15.06 2.51
CA VAL A 108 -4.61 -14.50 2.69
C VAL A 108 -5.68 -15.59 2.62
N GLN A 109 -5.59 -16.50 1.65
CA GLN A 109 -6.56 -17.58 1.47
C GLN A 109 -6.56 -18.54 2.66
N ILE A 110 -5.38 -18.97 3.12
CA ILE A 110 -5.24 -19.87 4.27
C ILE A 110 -5.76 -19.16 5.55
N GLY A 111 -5.31 -17.93 5.81
CA GLY A 111 -5.74 -17.15 6.96
C GLY A 111 -7.25 -16.92 6.98
N LEU A 112 -7.84 -16.53 5.84
CA LEU A 112 -9.28 -16.37 5.71
C LEU A 112 -10.02 -17.70 5.95
N GLY A 113 -9.55 -18.80 5.35
CA GLY A 113 -10.16 -20.12 5.53
C GLY A 113 -10.19 -20.57 6.99
N LEU A 114 -9.08 -20.39 7.71
CA LEU A 114 -8.99 -20.70 9.15
C LEU A 114 -9.95 -19.85 9.98
N VAL A 115 -10.05 -18.57 9.69
CA VAL A 115 -10.96 -17.64 10.36
C VAL A 115 -12.42 -18.01 10.11
N LEU A 116 -12.80 -18.28 8.86
CA LEU A 116 -14.16 -18.69 8.51
C LEU A 116 -14.56 -19.97 9.25
N LEU A 117 -13.64 -20.95 9.30
CA LEU A 117 -13.87 -22.20 10.02
C LEU A 117 -14.01 -21.96 11.53
N PHE A 118 -13.12 -21.16 12.12
CA PHE A 118 -13.18 -20.80 13.53
C PHE A 118 -14.52 -20.15 13.88
N MET A 119 -14.95 -19.14 13.12
CA MET A 119 -16.21 -18.43 13.38
C MET A 119 -17.41 -19.38 13.27
N LEU A 120 -17.42 -20.29 12.30
CA LEU A 120 -18.51 -21.26 12.15
C LEU A 120 -18.58 -22.26 13.33
N LEU A 121 -17.43 -22.74 13.80
CA LEU A 121 -17.37 -23.71 14.90
C LEU A 121 -17.76 -23.09 16.25
N PHE A 122 -17.27 -21.89 16.55
CA PHE A 122 -17.45 -21.27 17.85
C PHE A 122 -18.75 -20.44 17.98
N TYR A 123 -19.21 -19.81 16.90
CA TYR A 123 -20.36 -18.90 16.92
C TYR A 123 -21.55 -19.38 16.06
N LYS A 124 -21.43 -20.56 15.43
CA LYS A 124 -22.52 -21.24 14.71
C LYS A 124 -23.29 -20.31 13.75
N ALA A 125 -24.60 -20.04 14.03
CA ALA A 125 -25.42 -19.20 13.16
C ALA A 125 -24.93 -17.72 13.11
N PHE A 126 -24.47 -17.19 14.23
CA PHE A 126 -23.84 -15.86 14.26
C PHE A 126 -22.51 -15.85 13.53
N GLY A 127 -21.74 -16.96 13.60
CA GLY A 127 -20.53 -17.14 12.82
C GLY A 127 -20.78 -17.13 11.31
N LEU A 128 -21.90 -17.69 10.85
CA LEU A 128 -22.30 -17.59 9.44
C LEU A 128 -22.59 -16.15 9.02
N ALA A 129 -23.32 -15.39 9.85
CA ALA A 129 -23.55 -13.96 9.58
C ALA A 129 -22.25 -13.15 9.54
N ALA A 130 -21.30 -13.42 10.48
CA ALA A 130 -20.00 -12.79 10.46
C ALA A 130 -19.17 -13.16 9.23
N ASN A 131 -19.21 -14.41 8.78
CA ASN A 131 -18.51 -14.87 7.59
C ASN A 131 -19.02 -14.19 6.32
N ILE A 132 -20.32 -13.99 6.19
CA ILE A 132 -20.91 -13.22 5.09
C ILE A 132 -20.44 -11.75 5.17
N ALA A 133 -20.52 -11.14 6.36
CA ALA A 133 -20.08 -9.76 6.57
C ALA A 133 -18.60 -9.59 6.26
N LEU A 134 -17.75 -10.56 6.64
CA LEU A 134 -16.32 -10.56 6.34
C LEU A 134 -16.04 -10.66 4.84
N SER A 135 -16.78 -11.50 4.13
CA SER A 135 -16.68 -11.62 2.66
C SER A 135 -17.06 -10.31 1.97
N VAL A 136 -18.16 -9.67 2.43
CA VAL A 136 -18.57 -8.34 1.95
C VAL A 136 -17.51 -7.29 2.28
N ASN A 137 -16.92 -7.33 3.47
CA ASN A 137 -15.84 -6.42 3.86
C ASN A 137 -14.64 -6.51 2.91
N LEU A 138 -14.18 -7.72 2.62
CA LEU A 138 -13.07 -7.94 1.68
C LEU A 138 -13.41 -7.41 0.29
N GLY A 139 -14.62 -7.66 -0.18
CA GLY A 139 -15.12 -7.10 -1.45
C GLY A 139 -15.16 -5.58 -1.47
N LEU A 140 -15.65 -4.95 -0.40
CA LEU A 140 -15.68 -3.48 -0.25
C LEU A 140 -14.26 -2.90 -0.20
N LEU A 141 -13.35 -3.53 0.54
CA LEU A 141 -11.95 -3.10 0.62
C LEU A 141 -11.31 -3.10 -0.77
N LEU A 142 -11.44 -4.19 -1.52
CA LEU A 142 -10.89 -4.29 -2.88
C LEU A 142 -11.55 -3.28 -3.84
N ALA A 143 -12.86 -3.09 -3.73
CA ALA A 143 -13.60 -2.10 -4.53
C ALA A 143 -13.11 -0.66 -4.22
N CYS A 144 -12.97 -0.31 -2.95
CA CYS A 144 -12.44 1.01 -2.56
C CYS A 144 -11.01 1.23 -3.04
N MET A 145 -10.13 0.21 -2.91
CA MET A 145 -8.76 0.30 -3.43
C MET A 145 -8.74 0.49 -4.95
N SER A 146 -9.62 -0.20 -5.68
CA SER A 146 -9.75 -0.08 -7.13
C SER A 146 -10.21 1.31 -7.55
N ILE A 147 -11.24 1.87 -6.89
CA ILE A 147 -11.77 3.21 -7.17
C ILE A 147 -10.70 4.29 -6.91
N LEU A 148 -9.92 4.13 -5.83
CA LEU A 148 -8.85 5.06 -5.48
C LEU A 148 -7.58 4.85 -6.29
N SER A 149 -7.56 3.88 -7.22
CA SER A 149 -6.37 3.49 -7.99
C SER A 149 -5.14 3.24 -7.08
N ALA A 150 -5.39 2.71 -5.88
CA ALA A 150 -4.34 2.45 -4.90
C ALA A 150 -3.49 1.25 -5.34
N THR A 151 -2.18 1.42 -5.38
CA THR A 151 -1.25 0.34 -5.74
C THR A 151 -1.12 -0.67 -4.60
N LEU A 152 -1.33 -1.95 -4.92
CA LEU A 152 -1.13 -3.03 -3.96
C LEU A 152 0.37 -3.30 -3.81
N THR A 153 0.92 -2.93 -2.65
CA THR A 153 2.31 -3.20 -2.28
C THR A 153 2.39 -4.45 -1.41
N MET A 154 3.59 -5.05 -1.26
CA MET A 154 3.79 -6.18 -0.33
C MET A 154 3.31 -5.87 1.10
N PRO A 155 3.71 -4.75 1.73
CA PRO A 155 3.13 -4.34 3.01
C PRO A 155 1.62 -4.09 2.94
N GLY A 156 1.08 -3.66 1.78
CA GLY A 156 -0.35 -3.50 1.56
C GLY A 156 -1.11 -4.84 1.65
N ILE A 157 -0.54 -5.93 1.11
CA ILE A 157 -1.10 -7.28 1.27
C ILE A 157 -1.12 -7.68 2.76
N ALA A 158 -0.03 -7.41 3.50
CA ALA A 158 -0.01 -7.63 4.95
C ALA A 158 -1.09 -6.80 5.67
N GLY A 159 -1.36 -5.57 5.20
CA GLY A 159 -2.47 -4.73 5.67
C GLY A 159 -3.83 -5.37 5.47
N ILE A 160 -4.07 -6.05 4.33
CA ILE A 160 -5.31 -6.81 4.09
C ILE A 160 -5.47 -7.93 5.13
N VAL A 161 -4.42 -8.73 5.36
CA VAL A 161 -4.46 -9.82 6.34
C VAL A 161 -4.75 -9.29 7.74
N LEU A 162 -4.08 -8.21 8.13
CA LEU A 162 -4.32 -7.55 9.41
C LEU A 162 -5.77 -7.05 9.53
N THR A 163 -6.31 -6.44 8.50
CA THR A 163 -7.68 -5.93 8.48
C THR A 163 -8.71 -7.05 8.60
N VAL A 164 -8.48 -8.19 7.95
CA VAL A 164 -9.33 -9.40 8.11
C VAL A 164 -9.36 -9.82 9.59
N GLY A 165 -8.21 -9.87 10.25
CA GLY A 165 -8.12 -10.18 11.69
C GLY A 165 -8.94 -9.20 12.56
N MET A 166 -8.78 -7.90 12.32
CA MET A 166 -9.53 -6.86 13.07
C MET A 166 -11.03 -6.91 12.79
N ALA A 167 -11.45 -7.22 11.55
CA ALA A 167 -12.87 -7.36 11.21
C ALA A 167 -13.53 -8.53 11.95
N VAL A 168 -12.80 -9.63 12.12
CA VAL A 168 -13.25 -10.78 12.92
C VAL A 168 -13.33 -10.42 14.39
N ASP A 169 -12.34 -9.74 14.93
CA ASP A 169 -12.31 -9.33 16.34
C ASP A 169 -13.51 -8.47 16.71
N ALA A 170 -13.90 -7.52 15.86
CA ALA A 170 -15.10 -6.73 16.05
C ALA A 170 -16.37 -7.60 16.17
N ASN A 171 -16.53 -8.61 15.30
CA ASN A 171 -17.66 -9.55 15.38
C ASN A 171 -17.59 -10.44 16.62
N VAL A 172 -16.41 -10.94 16.99
CA VAL A 172 -16.18 -11.72 18.22
C VAL A 172 -16.58 -10.91 19.45
N LEU A 173 -16.19 -9.63 19.50
CA LEU A 173 -16.55 -8.73 20.61
C LEU A 173 -18.06 -8.55 20.72
N ILE A 174 -18.76 -8.28 19.60
CA ILE A 174 -20.21 -8.17 19.57
C ILE A 174 -20.86 -9.45 20.09
N PHE A 175 -20.44 -10.62 19.59
CA PHE A 175 -21.05 -11.89 19.98
C PHE A 175 -20.75 -12.28 21.41
N SER A 176 -19.58 -11.95 21.93
CA SER A 176 -19.24 -12.14 23.33
C SER A 176 -20.12 -11.27 24.24
N ARG A 177 -20.39 -10.01 23.86
CA ARG A 177 -21.32 -9.15 24.57
C ARG A 177 -22.75 -9.70 24.53
N ILE A 178 -23.22 -10.19 23.39
CA ILE A 178 -24.54 -10.84 23.30
C ILE A 178 -24.61 -12.05 24.23
N LYS A 179 -23.57 -12.91 24.29
CA LYS A 179 -23.53 -14.05 25.25
C LYS A 179 -23.57 -13.60 26.67
N GLU A 180 -22.88 -12.52 27.02
CA GLU A 180 -22.89 -11.94 28.39
C GLU A 180 -24.30 -11.45 28.78
N GLU A 181 -24.98 -10.73 27.85
CA GLU A 181 -26.35 -10.25 28.12
C GLU A 181 -27.37 -11.39 28.23
N LEU A 182 -27.18 -12.47 27.46
CA LEU A 182 -27.99 -13.68 27.62
C LEU A 182 -27.75 -14.36 28.95
N ALA A 183 -26.51 -14.38 29.46
CA ALA A 183 -26.18 -14.90 30.78
C ALA A 183 -26.84 -14.06 31.90
N ASN A 184 -27.01 -12.78 31.68
CA ASN A 184 -27.73 -11.84 32.56
C ASN A 184 -29.25 -11.97 32.44
N ARG A 185 -29.76 -13.04 31.79
CA ARG A 185 -31.19 -13.37 31.63
C ARG A 185 -31.98 -12.35 30.81
N MET A 186 -31.36 -11.58 29.97
CA MET A 186 -32.09 -10.75 29.03
C MET A 186 -32.82 -11.60 27.96
N SER A 187 -33.90 -11.09 27.43
CA SER A 187 -34.56 -11.75 26.29
C SER A 187 -33.65 -11.76 25.08
N PRO A 188 -33.76 -12.76 24.18
CA PRO A 188 -32.89 -12.87 23.02
C PRO A 188 -32.77 -11.59 22.16
N GLN A 189 -33.90 -10.91 21.93
CA GLN A 189 -33.94 -9.67 21.15
C GLN A 189 -33.24 -8.50 21.88
N GLN A 190 -33.47 -8.39 23.17
CA GLN A 190 -32.82 -7.36 24.02
C GLN A 190 -31.31 -7.60 24.11
N ALA A 191 -30.88 -8.87 24.29
CA ALA A 191 -29.48 -9.24 24.31
C ALA A 191 -28.74 -8.91 23.00
N ILE A 192 -29.37 -9.14 21.85
CA ILE A 192 -28.80 -8.74 20.55
C ILE A 192 -28.60 -7.21 20.54
N ASN A 193 -29.64 -6.43 20.80
CA ASN A 193 -29.53 -4.97 20.72
C ASN A 193 -28.50 -4.41 21.70
N ALA A 194 -28.58 -4.85 22.98
CA ALA A 194 -27.63 -4.41 24.02
C ALA A 194 -26.18 -4.81 23.69
N GLY A 195 -25.96 -6.02 23.12
CA GLY A 195 -24.65 -6.49 22.73
C GLY A 195 -24.04 -5.63 21.65
N PHE A 196 -24.79 -5.28 20.58
CA PHE A 196 -24.33 -4.39 19.54
C PHE A 196 -24.04 -2.97 20.08
N ASP A 197 -24.95 -2.42 20.88
CA ASP A 197 -24.81 -1.04 21.37
C ASP A 197 -23.62 -0.90 22.33
N ARG A 198 -23.38 -1.89 23.21
CA ARG A 198 -22.23 -1.87 24.12
C ARG A 198 -20.89 -2.15 23.40
N ALA A 199 -20.88 -3.07 22.44
CA ALA A 199 -19.68 -3.36 21.66
C ALA A 199 -19.28 -2.18 20.77
N PHE A 200 -20.23 -1.38 20.31
CA PHE A 200 -19.99 -0.25 19.40
C PHE A 200 -18.92 0.72 19.92
N VAL A 201 -19.02 1.15 21.18
CA VAL A 201 -18.08 2.12 21.76
C VAL A 201 -16.68 1.54 21.80
N THR A 202 -16.53 0.29 22.24
CA THR A 202 -15.21 -0.38 22.31
C THR A 202 -14.60 -0.58 20.92
N ILE A 203 -15.41 -0.96 19.94
CA ILE A 203 -14.96 -1.13 18.54
C ILE A 203 -14.53 0.23 17.97
N LEU A 204 -15.30 1.28 18.23
CA LEU A 204 -15.00 2.62 17.78
C LEU A 204 -13.66 3.12 18.32
N ASP A 205 -13.46 3.01 19.64
CA ASP A 205 -12.24 3.47 20.32
C ASP A 205 -10.98 2.76 19.78
N ALA A 206 -11.03 1.43 19.66
CA ALA A 206 -9.92 0.64 19.16
C ALA A 206 -9.58 0.99 17.71
N ASN A 207 -10.61 1.16 16.87
CA ASN A 207 -10.41 1.45 15.44
C ASN A 207 -9.98 2.90 15.20
N ILE A 208 -10.47 3.87 15.98
CA ILE A 208 -10.01 5.27 15.88
C ILE A 208 -8.51 5.35 16.21
N THR A 209 -8.07 4.68 17.27
CA THR A 209 -6.65 4.67 17.65
C THR A 209 -5.78 4.11 16.52
N THR A 210 -6.19 3.00 15.92
CA THR A 210 -5.47 2.39 14.81
C THR A 210 -5.54 3.25 13.54
N LEU A 211 -6.67 3.93 13.30
CA LEU A 211 -6.81 4.85 12.16
C LEU A 211 -5.87 6.06 12.28
N ILE A 212 -5.71 6.62 13.47
CA ILE A 212 -4.74 7.70 13.74
C ILE A 212 -3.33 7.24 13.38
N VAL A 213 -2.93 6.03 13.80
CA VAL A 213 -1.63 5.46 13.45
C VAL A 213 -1.49 5.29 11.93
N ALA A 214 -2.54 4.80 11.25
CA ALA A 214 -2.53 4.64 9.79
C ALA A 214 -2.37 5.99 9.06
N VAL A 215 -3.05 7.05 9.53
CA VAL A 215 -2.91 8.41 8.97
C VAL A 215 -1.51 8.96 9.19
N LEU A 216 -0.91 8.75 10.37
CA LEU A 216 0.47 9.15 10.63
C LEU A 216 1.46 8.40 9.73
N LEU A 217 1.28 7.09 9.55
CA LEU A 217 2.10 6.29 8.63
C LEU A 217 1.96 6.76 7.18
N TYR A 218 0.78 7.21 6.76
CA TYR A 218 0.58 7.81 5.44
C TYR A 218 1.30 9.15 5.29
N ALA A 219 1.27 9.98 6.31
CA ALA A 219 1.89 11.31 6.28
C ALA A 219 3.44 11.25 6.27
N VAL A 220 4.02 10.38 7.09
CA VAL A 220 5.48 10.28 7.27
C VAL A 220 6.09 9.19 6.39
N GLY A 221 5.33 8.17 6.02
CA GLY A 221 5.81 7.00 5.28
C GLY A 221 6.21 7.32 3.84
N THR A 222 7.06 6.48 3.29
CA THR A 222 7.51 6.54 1.89
C THR A 222 7.14 5.25 1.16
N GLY A 223 6.93 5.33 -0.16
CA GLY A 223 6.74 4.18 -1.04
C GLY A 223 5.84 3.06 -0.47
N PRO A 224 6.42 1.88 -0.14
CA PRO A 224 5.66 0.73 0.33
C PRO A 224 4.87 0.96 1.63
N ILE A 225 5.38 1.80 2.55
CA ILE A 225 4.72 2.13 3.83
C ILE A 225 3.43 2.90 3.59
N LYS A 226 3.40 3.82 2.60
CA LYS A 226 2.16 4.51 2.21
C LYS A 226 1.12 3.53 1.69
N GLY A 227 1.52 2.54 0.90
CA GLY A 227 0.61 1.49 0.43
C GLY A 227 -0.03 0.72 1.58
N PHE A 228 0.75 0.31 2.59
CA PHE A 228 0.24 -0.29 3.81
C PHE A 228 -0.74 0.62 4.56
N ALA A 229 -0.39 1.89 4.75
CA ALA A 229 -1.21 2.86 5.46
C ALA A 229 -2.57 3.09 4.78
N VAL A 230 -2.59 3.18 3.44
CA VAL A 230 -3.83 3.31 2.64
C VAL A 230 -4.71 2.07 2.81
N THR A 231 -4.14 0.88 2.63
CA THR A 231 -4.87 -0.39 2.77
C THR A 231 -5.45 -0.54 4.17
N LEU A 232 -4.66 -0.21 5.20
CA LEU A 232 -5.08 -0.28 6.60
C LEU A 232 -6.22 0.71 6.88
N SER A 233 -6.11 1.96 6.42
CA SER A 233 -7.15 2.99 6.63
C SER A 233 -8.47 2.60 5.98
N ILE A 234 -8.45 2.17 4.72
CA ILE A 234 -9.65 1.70 4.01
C ILE A 234 -10.23 0.49 4.74
N GLY A 235 -9.38 -0.46 5.10
CA GLY A 235 -9.78 -1.68 5.77
C GLY A 235 -10.44 -1.44 7.13
N ILE A 236 -9.94 -0.50 7.94
CA ILE A 236 -10.57 -0.11 9.20
C ILE A 236 -11.97 0.45 8.96
N LEU A 237 -12.12 1.37 8.01
CA LEU A 237 -13.42 1.99 7.71
C LEU A 237 -14.43 0.96 7.20
N THR A 238 -14.02 0.09 6.26
CA THR A 238 -14.90 -0.95 5.72
C THR A 238 -15.25 -2.01 6.76
N SER A 239 -14.30 -2.41 7.63
CA SER A 239 -14.55 -3.39 8.69
C SER A 239 -15.51 -2.86 9.76
N MET A 240 -15.36 -1.61 10.18
CA MET A 240 -16.30 -0.98 11.09
C MET A 240 -17.71 -0.94 10.50
N PHE A 241 -17.84 -0.54 9.24
CA PHE A 241 -19.13 -0.49 8.56
C PHE A 241 -19.76 -1.88 8.47
N THR A 242 -19.01 -2.89 8.05
CA THR A 242 -19.55 -4.25 7.89
C THR A 242 -19.82 -4.95 9.20
N ALA A 243 -19.02 -4.73 10.25
CA ALA A 243 -19.28 -5.31 11.56
C ALA A 243 -20.49 -4.66 12.25
N ILE A 244 -20.60 -3.33 12.22
CA ILE A 244 -21.67 -2.62 12.94
C ILE A 244 -22.99 -2.65 12.16
N VAL A 245 -22.96 -2.34 10.89
CA VAL A 245 -24.16 -2.23 10.05
C VAL A 245 -24.48 -3.56 9.38
N GLY A 246 -23.50 -4.15 8.69
CA GLY A 246 -23.67 -5.37 7.92
C GLY A 246 -24.04 -6.57 8.79
N THR A 247 -23.25 -6.85 9.84
CA THR A 247 -23.54 -7.98 10.75
C THR A 247 -24.84 -7.76 11.51
N ARG A 248 -25.13 -6.53 11.96
CA ARG A 248 -26.40 -6.21 12.63
C ARG A 248 -27.60 -6.46 11.70
N ALA A 249 -27.50 -6.04 10.43
CA ALA A 249 -28.54 -6.28 9.44
C ALA A 249 -28.77 -7.78 9.19
N LEU A 250 -27.70 -8.56 9.04
CA LEU A 250 -27.76 -10.01 8.83
C LEU A 250 -28.37 -10.72 10.06
N VAL A 251 -27.93 -10.38 11.27
CA VAL A 251 -28.48 -10.95 12.51
C VAL A 251 -29.95 -10.59 12.66
N ASN A 252 -30.34 -9.35 12.34
CA ASN A 252 -31.73 -8.93 12.38
C ASN A 252 -32.58 -9.65 11.30
N LEU A 253 -32.02 -9.91 10.12
CA LEU A 253 -32.70 -10.70 9.08
C LEU A 253 -32.95 -12.15 9.54
N MET A 254 -32.02 -12.73 10.29
CA MET A 254 -32.13 -14.12 10.78
C MET A 254 -33.07 -14.25 11.98
N TYR A 255 -33.03 -13.30 12.90
CA TYR A 255 -33.71 -13.37 14.18
C TYR A 255 -34.74 -12.26 14.41
N GLY A 256 -34.75 -11.18 13.60
CA GLY A 256 -35.68 -10.06 13.73
C GLY A 256 -37.13 -10.49 13.46
N GLY A 257 -38.05 -10.01 14.29
CA GLY A 257 -39.48 -10.28 14.16
C GLY A 257 -39.93 -11.72 14.49
N ARG A 258 -39.02 -12.60 14.92
CA ARG A 258 -39.29 -13.96 15.31
C ARG A 258 -39.25 -14.11 16.85
N ASN A 259 -40.27 -14.75 17.43
CA ASN A 259 -40.24 -15.13 18.85
C ASN A 259 -39.28 -16.31 19.06
N VAL A 260 -37.98 -16.01 19.07
CA VAL A 260 -36.95 -17.02 19.28
C VAL A 260 -36.72 -17.23 20.76
N LYS A 261 -36.95 -18.46 21.23
CA LYS A 261 -36.75 -18.82 22.65
C LYS A 261 -35.27 -19.01 23.01
N LYS A 262 -34.41 -19.31 22.03
CA LYS A 262 -32.98 -19.57 22.24
C LYS A 262 -32.18 -19.11 21.02
N LEU A 263 -31.09 -18.38 21.23
CA LEU A 263 -30.13 -18.03 20.18
C LEU A 263 -29.14 -19.17 19.98
N TRP A 264 -28.79 -19.41 18.74
CA TRP A 264 -27.79 -20.40 18.35
C TRP A 264 -26.43 -19.73 18.13
N ILE A 265 -25.79 -19.33 19.24
CA ILE A 265 -24.56 -18.56 19.33
C ILE A 265 -23.49 -19.29 20.13
#